data_da5a7827d1c2aedf3767b86655ced956
#
_entry.id   da5a7827d1c2aedf3767b86655ced956
#
_cell.length_a   1.000
_cell.length_b   1.000
_cell.length_c   1.000
_cell.angle_alpha   90.00
_cell.angle_beta   90.00
_cell.angle_gamma   90.00
#
_symmetry.space_group_name_H-M   'P 1'
#
loop_
_entity.id
_entity.type
_entity.pdbx_description
1 polymer ?
#
loop_
_entity_poly.entity_id
_entity_poly.type
_entity_poly.pdbx_seq_one_letter_code
_entity_poly.pdbx_strand_id
1 'polypeptide(L)'
;MPRFFRATCKISLFAAALLCGGFTAKAATYYVSQSTGDDSLDGLAAAKAGAKGPWKTLTKASIQYKPGDSILLKKGDTWNEELTPKGSGTPEKPILISSYGQGNKPLIDREDFKQDRTGIRLDNQGGYKIVGIEFARCMTGIYAEYAKGAPTQKYLWIEDCYFRDSLLYGRYEDYPKRKIGLGVCLFSWETDKKIVMQDIMVKNCVFRRLASGFWTNSPDNFNKNASFVYNFANLNFENCLFEEGYQWQLGIRGVIKGSVKNCVTHDIGRGFRSFNGVAGAMFFRCKDWIFEDSEWGFVDIGLGSGDGEAFDFEGNCDNMIMRNCNFHDTDGPGFLLCCYASDGHPNMGIVMENCVINAKSKRPLQPRVRAAIINTTDWTEATWNKCRFYLSKGEGIMTVMDREKDKRSTFKDCFVKNLSAACSSPKHPAQMTEMAAAAGATGPTFLLDFGRTVSINEFKLKEDPASGISRYIIETWDDKKSQWKSCFNGMGIGGEFVCAIVPQTTSKARLRVIANRKEKTVLTAFDAYNDPPGDPLNVARGGDTPNRPGK
;
A
#
# COMPACT_ATOMS: atom_id res chain seq x y z
N MET A 1 60.75 40.03 59.51
CA MET A 1 60.53 38.82 58.71
C MET A 1 59.67 37.88 59.52
N PRO A 2 58.38 37.71 59.20
CA PRO A 2 57.63 36.70 59.83
C PRO A 2 57.33 35.53 58.82
N ARG A 3 57.49 34.34 59.32
CA ARG A 3 57.21 33.08 58.64
C ARG A 3 55.69 32.81 58.63
N PHE A 4 55.14 32.57 57.44
CA PHE A 4 53.75 32.10 57.32
C PHE A 4 53.69 30.58 57.39
N PHE A 5 52.87 30.04 58.35
CA PHE A 5 52.50 28.68 58.48
C PHE A 5 51.44 28.34 57.40
N ARG A 6 51.66 27.30 56.59
CA ARG A 6 50.67 26.72 55.74
C ARG A 6 49.94 25.58 56.53
N ALA A 7 48.66 25.79 56.82
CA ALA A 7 47.79 24.74 57.31
C ALA A 7 47.16 24.01 56.11
N THR A 8 47.48 22.74 55.96
CA THR A 8 46.86 21.85 54.97
C THR A 8 45.57 21.28 55.53
N CYS A 9 44.44 21.76 55.06
CA CYS A 9 43.12 21.19 55.37
C CYS A 9 42.87 19.99 54.41
N LYS A 10 42.84 18.77 54.93
CA LYS A 10 42.44 17.57 54.21
C LYS A 10 40.93 17.49 54.24
N ILE A 11 40.28 17.83 53.12
CA ILE A 11 38.85 17.57 52.92
C ILE A 11 38.72 16.14 52.37
N SER A 12 38.22 15.25 53.19
CA SER A 12 37.83 13.89 52.81
C SER A 12 36.47 13.97 52.08
N LEU A 13 36.47 13.85 50.74
CA LEU A 13 35.26 13.65 49.97
C LEU A 13 34.77 12.18 50.14
N PHE A 14 33.77 11.96 50.91
CA PHE A 14 32.96 10.71 50.88
C PHE A 14 32.06 10.81 49.64
N ALA A 15 32.45 10.17 48.53
CA ALA A 15 31.59 9.94 47.41
C ALA A 15 30.60 8.83 47.76
N ALA A 16 29.40 9.21 48.19
CA ALA A 16 28.27 8.27 48.28
C ALA A 16 27.82 7.97 46.87
N ALA A 17 28.29 6.87 46.30
CA ALA A 17 27.71 6.29 45.07
C ALA A 17 26.29 5.81 45.39
N LEU A 18 25.29 6.64 45.09
CA LEU A 18 23.91 6.19 44.98
C LEU A 18 23.81 5.19 43.82
N LEU A 19 23.91 3.91 44.13
CA LEU A 19 23.48 2.83 43.27
C LEU A 19 21.94 2.93 43.15
N CYS A 20 21.47 3.81 42.26
CA CYS A 20 20.13 3.70 41.71
C CYS A 20 20.07 2.41 40.87
N GLY A 21 19.93 1.28 41.54
CA GLY A 21 19.51 0.04 40.96
C GLY A 21 18.11 0.27 40.39
N GLY A 22 18.02 0.75 39.16
CA GLY A 22 16.76 0.80 38.45
C GLY A 22 16.20 -0.62 38.37
N PHE A 23 15.25 -0.94 39.23
CA PHE A 23 14.38 -2.09 39.02
C PHE A 23 13.69 -1.87 37.65
N THR A 24 14.27 -2.38 36.58
CA THR A 24 13.56 -2.49 35.29
C THR A 24 12.45 -3.49 35.54
N ALA A 25 11.24 -2.98 35.77
CA ALA A 25 10.07 -3.82 35.88
C ALA A 25 10.04 -4.73 34.61
N LYS A 26 10.03 -6.04 34.83
CA LYS A 26 9.99 -7.03 33.77
C LYS A 26 8.73 -6.77 32.93
N ALA A 27 8.88 -6.77 31.60
CA ALA A 27 7.75 -6.65 30.70
C ALA A 27 6.72 -7.76 30.97
N ALA A 28 5.46 -7.39 31.02
CA ALA A 28 4.35 -8.31 31.28
C ALA A 28 3.73 -8.80 29.97
N THR A 29 3.22 -10.03 29.99
CA THR A 29 2.41 -10.58 28.89
C THR A 29 1.01 -10.83 29.40
N TYR A 30 0.05 -10.18 28.74
CA TYR A 30 -1.37 -10.31 29.03
C TYR A 30 -2.05 -11.14 27.95
N TYR A 31 -2.92 -12.04 28.39
CA TYR A 31 -3.67 -12.95 27.52
C TYR A 31 -5.14 -12.57 27.52
N VAL A 32 -5.77 -12.59 26.34
CA VAL A 32 -7.20 -12.30 26.16
C VAL A 32 -7.82 -13.42 25.35
N SER A 33 -8.89 -14.01 25.86
CA SER A 33 -9.64 -15.06 25.18
C SER A 33 -11.14 -14.88 25.38
N GLN A 34 -11.87 -14.64 24.31
CA GLN A 34 -13.32 -14.52 24.37
C GLN A 34 -13.97 -15.86 24.77
N SER A 35 -13.42 -16.97 24.27
CA SER A 35 -14.00 -18.30 24.47
C SER A 35 -13.70 -18.92 25.84
N THR A 36 -12.57 -18.62 26.46
CA THR A 36 -12.10 -19.26 27.71
C THR A 36 -11.68 -18.29 28.81
N GLY A 37 -11.73 -16.99 28.53
CA GLY A 37 -11.34 -15.93 29.45
C GLY A 37 -12.44 -15.55 30.44
N ASP A 38 -12.00 -14.84 31.49
CA ASP A 38 -12.86 -14.30 32.54
C ASP A 38 -12.22 -12.99 33.03
N ASP A 39 -12.97 -11.90 33.02
CA ASP A 39 -12.47 -10.57 33.41
C ASP A 39 -12.17 -10.40 34.91
N SER A 40 -12.53 -11.38 35.71
CA SER A 40 -12.13 -11.46 37.11
C SER A 40 -10.71 -12.00 37.32
N LEU A 41 -10.10 -12.59 36.30
CA LEU A 41 -8.74 -13.11 36.34
C LEU A 41 -7.69 -11.98 36.13
N ASP A 42 -6.42 -12.31 36.35
CA ASP A 42 -5.31 -11.34 36.30
C ASP A 42 -4.79 -11.05 34.87
N GLY A 43 -5.19 -11.80 33.85
CA GLY A 43 -4.71 -11.69 32.47
C GLY A 43 -3.31 -12.28 32.25
N LEU A 44 -2.62 -12.80 33.26
CA LEU A 44 -1.18 -13.14 33.17
C LEU A 44 -0.89 -14.60 32.79
N ALA A 45 -1.89 -15.37 32.42
CA ALA A 45 -1.71 -16.74 31.94
C ALA A 45 -2.62 -17.08 30.77
N ALA A 46 -2.13 -17.93 29.86
CA ALA A 46 -2.88 -18.37 28.67
C ALA A 46 -4.06 -19.32 29.01
N ALA A 47 -4.03 -19.95 30.16
CA ALA A 47 -5.06 -20.85 30.68
C ALA A 47 -5.39 -20.52 32.13
N LYS A 48 -6.63 -20.82 32.53
CA LYS A 48 -7.10 -20.57 33.90
C LYS A 48 -6.40 -21.52 34.91
N ALA A 49 -5.80 -20.93 35.95
CA ALA A 49 -5.17 -21.63 37.05
C ALA A 49 -5.33 -20.79 38.33
N GLY A 50 -6.36 -21.09 39.14
CA GLY A 50 -6.74 -20.28 40.29
C GLY A 50 -7.19 -18.87 39.87
N ALA A 51 -6.55 -17.84 40.40
CA ALA A 51 -6.79 -16.44 40.05
C ALA A 51 -6.08 -15.99 38.75
N LYS A 52 -5.19 -16.82 38.22
CA LYS A 52 -4.48 -16.55 36.97
C LYS A 52 -5.29 -17.06 35.78
N GLY A 53 -5.24 -16.34 34.67
CA GLY A 53 -5.87 -16.75 33.41
C GLY A 53 -6.12 -15.59 32.46
N PRO A 54 -6.61 -15.88 31.24
CA PRO A 54 -6.84 -14.83 30.26
C PRO A 54 -8.05 -13.98 30.64
N TRP A 55 -8.00 -12.71 30.33
CA TRP A 55 -9.19 -11.85 30.32
C TRP A 55 -10.13 -12.28 29.18
N LYS A 56 -11.41 -11.94 29.32
CA LYS A 56 -12.41 -12.26 28.32
C LYS A 56 -12.55 -11.17 27.26
N THR A 57 -12.58 -9.91 27.69
CA THR A 57 -12.98 -8.77 26.85
C THR A 57 -11.81 -7.89 26.44
N LEU A 58 -11.93 -7.23 25.27
CA LEU A 58 -10.99 -6.18 24.86
C LEU A 58 -11.15 -4.93 25.73
N THR A 59 -12.34 -4.70 26.25
CA THR A 59 -12.62 -3.64 27.22
C THR A 59 -11.76 -3.81 28.48
N LYS A 60 -11.67 -5.02 29.03
CA LYS A 60 -10.80 -5.32 30.16
C LYS A 60 -9.32 -5.17 29.83
N ALA A 61 -8.92 -5.51 28.60
CA ALA A 61 -7.56 -5.36 28.12
C ALA A 61 -7.19 -3.90 27.77
N SER A 62 -8.13 -2.98 27.82
CA SER A 62 -7.90 -1.55 27.52
C SER A 62 -7.35 -0.80 28.73
N ILE A 63 -6.18 -1.22 29.24
CA ILE A 63 -5.50 -0.69 30.42
C ILE A 63 -4.21 0.05 30.06
N GLN A 64 -3.52 0.56 31.09
CA GLN A 64 -2.19 1.17 30.95
C GLN A 64 -1.10 0.11 30.78
N TYR A 65 -0.35 0.18 29.69
CA TYR A 65 0.79 -0.68 29.39
C TYR A 65 2.12 0.08 29.52
N LYS A 66 3.20 -0.66 29.69
CA LYS A 66 4.58 -0.17 29.77
C LYS A 66 5.38 -0.61 28.53
N PRO A 67 6.49 0.07 28.22
CA PRO A 67 7.36 -0.37 27.15
C PRO A 67 7.80 -1.83 27.30
N GLY A 68 7.55 -2.63 26.24
CA GLY A 68 7.87 -4.06 26.21
C GLY A 68 6.73 -5.00 26.64
N ASP A 69 5.63 -4.48 27.16
CA ASP A 69 4.46 -5.31 27.47
C ASP A 69 3.84 -5.92 26.22
N SER A 70 3.12 -7.03 26.40
CA SER A 70 2.45 -7.73 25.30
C SER A 70 0.98 -7.98 25.63
N ILE A 71 0.12 -7.82 24.63
CA ILE A 71 -1.31 -8.16 24.64
C ILE A 71 -1.50 -9.27 23.60
N LEU A 72 -1.81 -10.47 24.04
CA LEU A 72 -1.95 -11.63 23.16
C LEU A 72 -3.42 -12.06 23.09
N LEU A 73 -4.00 -12.00 21.90
CA LEU A 73 -5.37 -12.42 21.61
C LEU A 73 -5.36 -13.90 21.19
N LYS A 74 -6.32 -14.68 21.69
CA LYS A 74 -6.39 -16.10 21.34
C LYS A 74 -6.83 -16.30 19.89
N LYS A 75 -6.07 -17.10 19.16
CA LYS A 75 -6.44 -17.53 17.81
C LYS A 75 -7.75 -18.31 17.81
N GLY A 76 -8.59 -18.05 16.80
CA GLY A 76 -9.91 -18.63 16.67
C GLY A 76 -11.02 -17.89 17.41
N ASP A 77 -10.69 -16.94 18.27
CA ASP A 77 -11.67 -16.11 18.98
C ASP A 77 -12.05 -14.85 18.18
N THR A 78 -13.27 -14.35 18.45
CA THR A 78 -13.83 -13.15 17.81
C THR A 78 -14.37 -12.19 18.85
N TRP A 79 -14.06 -10.89 18.69
CA TRP A 79 -14.56 -9.82 19.56
C TRP A 79 -15.33 -8.78 18.77
N ASN A 80 -16.48 -8.35 19.29
CA ASN A 80 -17.21 -7.17 18.82
C ASN A 80 -16.95 -5.96 19.72
N GLU A 81 -15.69 -5.72 20.06
CA GLU A 81 -15.26 -4.67 20.96
C GLU A 81 -14.07 -3.92 20.36
N GLU A 82 -13.84 -2.70 20.85
CA GLU A 82 -12.65 -1.91 20.55
C GLU A 82 -11.57 -2.19 21.58
N LEU A 83 -10.32 -2.34 21.13
CA LEU A 83 -9.14 -2.35 22.00
C LEU A 83 -8.54 -0.94 22.02
N THR A 84 -8.54 -0.31 23.19
CA THR A 84 -8.00 1.03 23.43
C THR A 84 -6.89 0.99 24.47
N PRO A 85 -5.73 0.40 24.17
CA PRO A 85 -4.63 0.30 25.12
C PRO A 85 -4.10 1.71 25.43
N LYS A 86 -3.63 1.94 26.65
CA LYS A 86 -3.04 3.20 27.08
C LYS A 86 -1.53 3.05 27.27
N GLY A 87 -0.79 4.16 27.15
CA GLY A 87 0.66 4.20 27.23
C GLY A 87 1.36 4.04 25.89
N SER A 88 2.63 4.30 25.87
CA SER A 88 3.48 4.18 24.68
C SER A 88 4.67 3.28 24.97
N GLY A 89 5.09 2.51 23.96
CA GLY A 89 6.36 1.80 23.96
C GLY A 89 7.50 2.67 23.44
N THR A 90 8.61 2.03 23.13
CA THR A 90 9.72 2.63 22.38
C THR A 90 10.07 1.76 21.19
N PRO A 91 10.87 2.24 20.21
CA PRO A 91 11.32 1.38 19.12
C PRO A 91 12.04 0.11 19.58
N GLU A 92 12.81 0.20 20.69
CA GLU A 92 13.58 -0.92 21.27
C GLU A 92 12.73 -1.82 22.16
N LYS A 93 11.64 -1.29 22.74
CA LYS A 93 10.70 -1.97 23.64
C LYS A 93 9.25 -1.62 23.26
N PRO A 94 8.78 -2.03 22.08
CA PRO A 94 7.41 -1.74 21.68
C PRO A 94 6.40 -2.51 22.54
N ILE A 95 5.22 -1.95 22.69
CA ILE A 95 4.06 -2.69 23.19
C ILE A 95 3.59 -3.59 22.05
N LEU A 96 3.58 -4.89 22.28
CA LEU A 96 3.19 -5.89 21.29
C LEU A 96 1.70 -6.22 21.40
N ILE A 97 0.95 -6.08 20.33
CA ILE A 97 -0.39 -6.65 20.19
C ILE A 97 -0.29 -7.78 19.17
N SER A 98 -0.54 -9.01 19.59
CA SER A 98 -0.39 -10.19 18.73
C SER A 98 -1.34 -11.30 19.14
N SER A 99 -1.03 -12.54 18.75
CA SER A 99 -1.89 -13.69 18.98
C SER A 99 -1.15 -14.84 19.67
N TYR A 100 -1.91 -15.75 20.29
CA TYR A 100 -1.42 -17.00 20.85
C TYR A 100 -2.35 -18.18 20.54
N GLY A 101 -1.88 -19.38 20.78
CA GLY A 101 -2.63 -20.61 20.53
C GLY A 101 -2.62 -21.03 19.05
N GLN A 102 -3.50 -21.94 18.69
CA GLN A 102 -3.66 -22.49 17.34
C GLN A 102 -5.00 -22.08 16.74
N GLY A 103 -5.08 -22.04 15.42
CA GLY A 103 -6.29 -21.68 14.67
C GLY A 103 -6.11 -20.46 13.78
N ASN A 104 -7.23 -19.93 13.30
CA ASN A 104 -7.27 -18.70 12.50
C ASN A 104 -6.79 -17.50 13.31
N LYS A 105 -6.39 -16.43 12.61
CA LYS A 105 -6.09 -15.15 13.28
C LYS A 105 -7.22 -14.74 14.21
N PRO A 106 -6.91 -14.14 15.37
CA PRO A 106 -7.95 -13.52 16.20
C PRO A 106 -8.65 -12.43 15.40
N LEU A 107 -9.97 -12.39 15.49
CA LEU A 107 -10.81 -11.51 14.71
C LEU A 107 -11.44 -10.41 15.58
N ILE A 108 -11.21 -9.16 15.22
CA ILE A 108 -11.98 -8.02 15.73
C ILE A 108 -13.03 -7.69 14.68
N ASP A 109 -14.28 -8.07 14.93
CA ASP A 109 -15.41 -7.91 14.02
C ASP A 109 -16.44 -6.95 14.62
N ARG A 110 -16.58 -5.79 14.05
CA ARG A 110 -17.45 -4.75 14.59
C ARG A 110 -18.91 -4.85 14.13
N GLU A 111 -19.25 -5.90 13.38
CA GLU A 111 -20.57 -6.39 12.92
C GLU A 111 -21.50 -5.38 12.24
N ASP A 112 -21.60 -4.18 12.73
CA ASP A 112 -22.34 -3.13 12.06
C ASP A 112 -21.47 -1.87 11.91
N PHE A 113 -21.68 -1.19 10.83
CA PHE A 113 -20.98 0.04 10.47
C PHE A 113 -21.55 1.30 11.14
N LYS A 114 -22.19 1.19 12.29
CA LYS A 114 -22.66 2.34 13.04
C LYS A 114 -21.46 3.14 13.58
N GLN A 115 -21.69 4.38 13.86
CA GLN A 115 -20.66 5.38 14.17
C GLN A 115 -19.59 4.87 15.16
N ASP A 116 -18.31 5.24 14.87
CA ASP A 116 -17.16 5.12 15.76
C ASP A 116 -16.74 3.69 16.15
N ARG A 117 -16.99 2.71 15.29
CA ARG A 117 -16.61 1.33 15.55
C ARG A 117 -15.21 1.02 15.00
N THR A 118 -14.23 1.39 15.76
CA THR A 118 -12.82 1.07 15.51
C THR A 118 -12.45 -0.31 16.05
N GLY A 119 -11.47 -0.97 15.44
CA GLY A 119 -10.91 -2.21 15.96
C GLY A 119 -9.88 -1.96 17.06
N ILE A 120 -8.80 -1.24 16.74
CA ILE A 120 -7.79 -0.77 17.71
C ILE A 120 -7.69 0.75 17.60
N ARG A 121 -7.75 1.44 18.74
CA ARG A 121 -7.62 2.89 18.84
C ARG A 121 -6.39 3.29 19.63
N LEU A 122 -5.57 4.17 19.05
CA LEU A 122 -4.37 4.74 19.67
C LEU A 122 -4.49 6.27 19.69
N ASP A 123 -4.56 6.86 20.90
CA ASP A 123 -4.72 8.30 21.09
C ASP A 123 -3.41 8.92 21.61
N ASN A 124 -2.70 9.69 20.78
CA ASN A 124 -1.40 10.32 21.08
C ASN A 124 -0.32 9.31 21.50
N GLN A 125 -0.33 8.11 20.92
CA GLN A 125 0.52 7.00 21.33
C GLN A 125 1.43 6.53 20.20
N GLY A 126 2.58 5.96 20.56
CA GLY A 126 3.54 5.33 19.68
C GLY A 126 4.23 4.14 20.33
N GLY A 127 5.22 3.56 19.65
CA GLY A 127 5.92 2.38 20.16
C GLY A 127 5.05 1.12 20.15
N TYR A 128 4.20 0.94 19.15
CA TYR A 128 3.35 -0.25 19.02
C TYR A 128 3.81 -1.16 17.90
N LYS A 129 3.77 -2.48 18.15
CA LYS A 129 3.87 -3.51 17.13
C LYS A 129 2.60 -4.36 17.13
N ILE A 130 1.85 -4.36 16.01
CA ILE A 130 0.57 -5.07 15.86
C ILE A 130 0.77 -6.16 14.82
N VAL A 131 0.59 -7.42 15.19
CA VAL A 131 0.95 -8.57 14.35
C VAL A 131 -0.12 -9.64 14.35
N GLY A 132 -0.52 -10.09 13.16
CA GLY A 132 -1.30 -11.29 12.97
C GLY A 132 -2.75 -11.20 13.45
N ILE A 133 -3.36 -10.02 13.34
CA ILE A 133 -4.76 -9.74 13.72
C ILE A 133 -5.60 -9.58 12.46
N GLU A 134 -6.83 -10.06 12.50
CA GLU A 134 -7.85 -9.84 11.48
C GLU A 134 -8.88 -8.82 11.95
N PHE A 135 -9.23 -7.87 11.07
CA PHE A 135 -10.23 -6.83 11.29
C PHE A 135 -11.31 -6.94 10.24
N ALA A 136 -12.57 -7.03 10.66
CA ALA A 136 -13.70 -7.09 9.75
C ALA A 136 -14.81 -6.13 10.16
N ARG A 137 -15.50 -5.57 9.17
CA ARG A 137 -16.68 -4.72 9.36
C ARG A 137 -16.45 -3.56 10.35
N CYS A 138 -15.21 -3.09 10.41
CA CYS A 138 -14.82 -1.91 11.19
C CYS A 138 -15.04 -0.65 10.35
N MET A 139 -15.44 0.47 10.97
CA MET A 139 -15.32 1.78 10.34
C MET A 139 -13.83 2.08 10.09
N THR A 140 -12.98 1.75 11.04
CA THR A 140 -11.52 1.77 10.89
C THR A 140 -10.92 0.58 11.66
N GLY A 141 -10.11 -0.23 10.98
CA GLY A 141 -9.46 -1.37 11.64
C GLY A 141 -8.47 -0.91 12.72
N ILE A 142 -7.53 -0.03 12.36
CA ILE A 142 -6.60 0.62 13.30
C ILE A 142 -6.70 2.13 13.10
N TYR A 143 -7.08 2.85 14.13
CA TYR A 143 -7.18 4.31 14.15
C TYR A 143 -6.17 4.90 15.13
N ALA A 144 -5.26 5.73 14.64
CA ALA A 144 -4.32 6.47 15.47
C ALA A 144 -4.56 7.97 15.31
N GLU A 145 -4.80 8.67 16.41
CA GLU A 145 -5.15 10.08 16.44
C GLU A 145 -4.16 10.87 17.27
N TYR A 146 -3.74 12.03 16.75
CA TYR A 146 -2.75 12.90 17.38
C TYR A 146 -3.34 14.29 17.56
N ALA A 147 -3.53 14.71 18.82
CA ALA A 147 -4.05 16.02 19.18
C ALA A 147 -3.06 17.13 18.81
N LYS A 148 -3.57 18.36 18.63
CA LYS A 148 -2.72 19.54 18.46
C LYS A 148 -1.79 19.72 19.67
N GLY A 149 -0.50 19.96 19.40
CA GLY A 149 0.51 20.11 20.43
C GLY A 149 0.99 18.80 21.08
N ALA A 150 0.45 17.65 20.67
CA ALA A 150 0.91 16.36 21.18
C ALA A 150 2.42 16.15 20.93
N PRO A 151 3.15 15.44 21.81
CA PRO A 151 4.56 15.13 21.58
C PRO A 151 4.72 14.20 20.38
N THR A 152 5.80 14.35 19.64
CA THR A 152 6.13 13.45 18.53
C THR A 152 6.25 12.01 19.01
N GLN A 153 5.47 11.13 18.41
CA GLN A 153 5.50 9.69 18.64
C GLN A 153 6.38 8.99 17.60
N LYS A 154 6.89 7.82 17.94
CA LYS A 154 7.72 7.00 17.07
C LYS A 154 7.28 5.56 17.09
N TYR A 155 7.52 4.86 15.98
CA TYR A 155 7.38 3.44 15.81
C TYR A 155 5.94 2.95 15.89
N LEU A 156 5.37 2.71 14.74
CA LEU A 156 4.13 1.94 14.55
C LEU A 156 4.41 0.86 13.50
N TRP A 157 4.43 -0.39 13.93
CA TRP A 157 4.68 -1.54 13.06
C TRP A 157 3.43 -2.40 12.96
N ILE A 158 2.89 -2.53 11.75
CA ILE A 158 1.70 -3.34 11.44
C ILE A 158 2.15 -4.46 10.51
N GLU A 159 2.03 -5.71 10.93
CA GLU A 159 2.56 -6.85 10.19
C GLU A 159 1.59 -8.03 10.18
N ASP A 160 1.51 -8.71 9.05
CA ASP A 160 0.69 -9.93 8.89
C ASP A 160 -0.78 -9.75 9.32
N CYS A 161 -1.33 -8.53 9.16
CA CYS A 161 -2.72 -8.22 9.48
C CYS A 161 -3.62 -8.35 8.26
N TYR A 162 -4.90 -8.67 8.51
CA TYR A 162 -5.90 -8.77 7.47
C TYR A 162 -7.07 -7.82 7.77
N PHE A 163 -7.32 -6.86 6.88
CA PHE A 163 -8.40 -5.88 6.98
C PHE A 163 -9.42 -6.18 5.88
N ARG A 164 -10.70 -6.38 6.24
CA ARG A 164 -11.70 -6.77 5.25
C ARG A 164 -13.13 -6.33 5.55
N ASP A 165 -13.93 -6.34 4.49
CA ASP A 165 -15.39 -6.22 4.54
C ASP A 165 -15.92 -4.94 5.19
N SER A 166 -15.19 -3.84 4.99
CA SER A 166 -15.57 -2.52 5.52
C SER A 166 -15.91 -1.56 4.38
N LEU A 167 -16.93 -1.94 3.60
CA LEU A 167 -17.42 -1.18 2.45
C LEU A 167 -18.52 -0.22 2.88
N LEU A 168 -18.17 0.87 3.53
CA LEU A 168 -19.13 1.89 3.90
C LEU A 168 -19.24 2.98 2.85
N TYR A 169 -20.46 3.23 2.42
CA TYR A 169 -20.84 4.30 1.52
C TYR A 169 -21.09 5.58 2.31
N GLY A 170 -20.15 6.51 2.29
CA GLY A 170 -20.39 7.89 2.66
C GLY A 170 -20.29 8.76 1.42
N ARG A 171 -21.14 9.76 1.24
CA ARG A 171 -20.89 10.82 0.27
C ARG A 171 -19.70 11.64 0.73
N TYR A 172 -18.90 12.17 -0.20
CA TYR A 172 -17.80 13.09 0.13
C TYR A 172 -18.27 14.29 0.96
N GLU A 173 -19.48 14.75 0.73
CA GLU A 173 -20.12 15.85 1.44
C GLU A 173 -20.33 15.60 2.94
N ASP A 174 -20.33 14.34 3.37
CA ASP A 174 -20.49 13.96 4.77
C ASP A 174 -19.16 13.98 5.57
N TYR A 175 -18.03 14.42 4.98
CA TYR A 175 -16.77 14.62 5.68
C TYR A 175 -16.85 15.91 6.54
N PRO A 176 -16.56 15.92 7.83
CA PRO A 176 -15.86 14.94 8.67
C PRO A 176 -16.75 13.92 9.37
N LYS A 177 -18.04 13.89 9.13
CA LYS A 177 -19.00 12.93 9.73
C LYS A 177 -18.95 11.55 9.05
N ARG A 178 -17.93 11.26 8.29
CA ARG A 178 -17.87 10.09 7.39
C ARG A 178 -17.74 8.79 8.11
N LYS A 179 -18.58 7.90 7.67
CA LYS A 179 -18.49 6.48 7.87
C LYS A 179 -17.82 5.89 6.62
N ILE A 180 -16.49 5.94 6.54
CA ILE A 180 -15.71 5.33 5.47
C ILE A 180 -15.02 4.12 6.07
N GLY A 181 -15.19 2.96 5.44
CA GLY A 181 -14.51 1.74 5.87
C GLY A 181 -13.01 1.79 5.54
N LEU A 182 -12.19 2.05 6.54
CA LEU A 182 -10.75 2.16 6.43
C LEU A 182 -10.05 0.95 7.05
N GLY A 183 -8.98 0.49 6.41
CA GLY A 183 -8.09 -0.49 7.04
C GLY A 183 -7.31 0.16 8.18
N VAL A 184 -6.51 1.16 7.87
CA VAL A 184 -5.73 1.94 8.84
C VAL A 184 -5.91 3.43 8.57
N CYS A 185 -6.06 4.21 9.62
CA CYS A 185 -6.11 5.68 9.54
C CYS A 185 -5.17 6.30 10.58
N LEU A 186 -4.30 7.18 10.11
CA LEU A 186 -3.52 8.07 10.96
C LEU A 186 -4.05 9.49 10.79
N PHE A 187 -4.54 10.08 11.85
CA PHE A 187 -5.13 11.41 11.84
C PHE A 187 -4.38 12.36 12.78
N SER A 188 -4.08 13.56 12.31
CA SER A 188 -3.44 14.60 13.10
C SER A 188 -4.32 15.84 13.18
N TRP A 189 -4.50 16.38 14.37
CA TRP A 189 -5.06 17.71 14.59
C TRP A 189 -4.00 18.82 14.59
N GLU A 190 -2.72 18.47 14.35
CA GLU A 190 -1.63 19.43 14.31
C GLU A 190 -1.71 20.28 13.05
N THR A 191 -1.66 21.58 13.22
CA THR A 191 -1.70 22.58 12.15
C THR A 191 -0.35 23.27 11.92
N ASP A 192 0.57 23.12 12.86
CA ASP A 192 1.91 23.66 12.75
C ASP A 192 2.84 22.68 12.02
N LYS A 193 3.98 23.16 11.52
CA LYS A 193 4.98 22.33 10.82
C LYS A 193 5.67 21.37 11.79
N LYS A 194 4.96 20.35 12.26
CA LYS A 194 5.45 19.40 13.24
C LYS A 194 5.08 17.97 12.89
N ILE A 195 6.08 17.10 12.90
CA ILE A 195 5.85 15.65 12.82
C ILE A 195 5.23 15.17 14.13
N VAL A 196 4.06 14.56 14.06
CA VAL A 196 3.39 13.97 15.22
C VAL A 196 3.66 12.49 15.35
N MET A 197 3.90 11.80 14.21
CA MET A 197 4.24 10.37 14.19
C MET A 197 5.25 10.06 13.10
N GLN A 198 6.26 9.25 13.43
CA GLN A 198 7.29 8.79 12.48
C GLN A 198 7.69 7.34 12.69
N ASP A 199 8.43 6.79 11.72
CA ASP A 199 8.93 5.40 11.71
C ASP A 199 7.77 4.39 11.70
N ILE A 200 6.98 4.45 10.62
CA ILE A 200 5.78 3.66 10.41
C ILE A 200 6.06 2.58 9.37
N MET A 201 5.77 1.33 9.69
CA MET A 201 5.91 0.20 8.79
C MET A 201 4.60 -0.58 8.69
N VAL A 202 4.17 -0.85 7.46
CA VAL A 202 3.07 -1.76 7.13
C VAL A 202 3.62 -2.87 6.25
N LYS A 203 3.61 -4.10 6.76
CA LYS A 203 4.30 -5.22 6.10
C LYS A 203 3.44 -6.46 6.03
N ASN A 204 3.49 -7.17 4.89
CA ASN A 204 2.79 -8.45 4.71
C ASN A 204 1.28 -8.39 5.04
N CYS A 205 0.64 -7.22 4.83
CA CYS A 205 -0.76 -7.00 5.15
C CYS A 205 -1.65 -7.14 3.92
N VAL A 206 -2.90 -7.57 4.16
CA VAL A 206 -3.92 -7.65 3.13
C VAL A 206 -5.07 -6.71 3.48
N PHE A 207 -5.44 -5.87 2.52
CA PHE A 207 -6.55 -4.92 2.58
C PHE A 207 -7.56 -5.29 1.51
N ARG A 208 -8.72 -5.81 1.89
CA ARG A 208 -9.68 -6.36 0.94
C ARG A 208 -11.10 -5.91 1.23
N ARG A 209 -11.81 -5.47 0.20
CA ARG A 209 -13.19 -4.96 0.30
C ARG A 209 -13.31 -3.84 1.35
N LEU A 210 -12.47 -2.81 1.17
CA LEU A 210 -12.47 -1.60 1.98
C LEU A 210 -12.81 -0.39 1.09
N ALA A 211 -13.33 0.67 1.68
CA ALA A 211 -13.42 1.94 0.98
C ALA A 211 -12.01 2.48 0.70
N SER A 212 -11.10 2.41 1.68
CA SER A 212 -9.68 2.72 1.52
C SER A 212 -8.82 1.84 2.43
N GLY A 213 -7.67 1.39 1.93
CA GLY A 213 -6.79 0.51 2.70
C GLY A 213 -6.04 1.25 3.80
N PHE A 214 -5.27 2.27 3.42
CA PHE A 214 -4.47 3.08 4.34
C PHE A 214 -4.66 4.56 4.07
N TRP A 215 -4.88 5.34 5.13
CA TRP A 215 -5.17 6.76 5.04
C TRP A 215 -4.36 7.58 6.05
N THR A 216 -3.75 8.68 5.57
CA THR A 216 -3.20 9.72 6.44
C THR A 216 -3.93 11.03 6.18
N ASN A 217 -4.23 11.81 7.23
CA ASN A 217 -4.94 13.07 7.08
C ASN A 217 -4.71 14.05 8.23
N SER A 218 -4.96 15.34 7.93
CA SER A 218 -5.06 16.41 8.92
C SER A 218 -6.04 17.50 8.42
N PRO A 219 -6.60 18.35 9.29
CA PRO A 219 -7.54 19.41 8.89
C PRO A 219 -6.97 20.36 7.83
N ASP A 220 -5.68 20.69 7.92
CA ASP A 220 -5.04 21.65 7.01
C ASP A 220 -4.72 21.09 5.64
N ASN A 221 -4.80 19.76 5.46
CA ASN A 221 -4.60 19.16 4.14
C ASN A 221 -5.67 19.54 3.13
N PHE A 222 -6.78 20.15 3.56
CA PHE A 222 -7.83 20.68 2.69
C PHE A 222 -7.83 22.21 2.58
N ASN A 223 -7.01 22.90 3.38
CA ASN A 223 -6.91 24.35 3.31
C ASN A 223 -5.91 24.74 2.20
N LYS A 224 -6.43 25.17 1.06
CA LYS A 224 -5.64 25.56 -0.11
C LYS A 224 -4.62 26.68 0.17
N ASN A 225 -4.88 27.50 1.19
CA ASN A 225 -4.04 28.65 1.57
C ASN A 225 -3.08 28.34 2.73
N ALA A 226 -3.13 27.15 3.32
CA ALA A 226 -2.24 26.79 4.41
C ALA A 226 -0.82 26.49 3.89
N SER A 227 0.18 26.95 4.61
CA SER A 227 1.56 26.52 4.38
C SER A 227 1.64 25.02 4.55
N PHE A 228 2.44 24.34 3.69
CA PHE A 228 2.65 22.90 3.75
C PHE A 228 2.99 22.38 5.13
N VAL A 229 2.21 21.44 5.63
CA VAL A 229 2.45 20.76 6.89
C VAL A 229 2.65 19.27 6.62
N TYR A 230 3.81 18.75 7.01
CA TYR A 230 4.04 17.33 7.09
C TYR A 230 3.85 16.89 8.54
N ASN A 231 2.80 16.13 8.80
CA ASN A 231 2.51 15.62 10.14
C ASN A 231 3.06 14.21 10.39
N PHE A 232 3.40 13.50 9.31
CA PHE A 232 3.90 12.13 9.37
C PHE A 232 5.24 12.02 8.64
N ALA A 233 6.10 11.11 9.09
CA ALA A 233 7.39 10.87 8.45
C ALA A 233 7.78 9.39 8.46
N ASN A 234 8.58 9.00 7.45
CA ASN A 234 9.12 7.65 7.31
C ASN A 234 8.03 6.58 7.37
N LEU A 235 7.07 6.67 6.43
CA LEU A 235 5.98 5.70 6.26
C LEU A 235 6.33 4.71 5.15
N ASN A 236 6.39 3.44 5.48
CA ASN A 236 6.86 2.40 4.58
C ASN A 236 5.83 1.27 4.44
N PHE A 237 5.62 0.82 3.21
CA PHE A 237 4.81 -0.35 2.86
C PHE A 237 5.68 -1.41 2.21
N GLU A 238 5.58 -2.64 2.66
CA GLU A 238 6.32 -3.77 2.08
C GLU A 238 5.44 -5.01 1.96
N ASN A 239 5.41 -5.63 0.78
CA ASN A 239 4.67 -6.87 0.51
C ASN A 239 3.18 -6.79 0.87
N CYS A 240 2.52 -5.66 0.64
CA CYS A 240 1.10 -5.48 0.94
C CYS A 240 0.23 -5.69 -0.29
N LEU A 241 -0.97 -6.25 -0.08
CA LEU A 241 -1.99 -6.45 -1.09
C LEU A 241 -3.22 -5.59 -0.76
N PHE A 242 -3.60 -4.75 -1.71
CA PHE A 242 -4.82 -3.93 -1.66
C PHE A 242 -5.75 -4.37 -2.79
N GLU A 243 -6.91 -4.91 -2.47
CA GLU A 243 -7.77 -5.51 -3.48
C GLU A 243 -9.28 -5.34 -3.22
N GLU A 244 -10.05 -5.38 -4.30
CA GLU A 244 -11.51 -5.28 -4.24
C GLU A 244 -11.99 -4.03 -3.51
N GLY A 245 -11.25 -2.93 -3.64
CA GLY A 245 -11.54 -1.69 -2.93
C GLY A 245 -12.40 -0.71 -3.72
N TYR A 246 -12.93 0.33 -3.06
CA TYR A 246 -13.84 1.27 -3.73
C TYR A 246 -13.21 2.58 -4.15
N GLN A 247 -12.29 3.12 -3.37
CA GLN A 247 -11.70 4.43 -3.62
C GLN A 247 -10.16 4.30 -3.61
N TRP A 248 -9.43 5.27 -3.14
CA TRP A 248 -7.97 5.23 -3.03
C TRP A 248 -7.52 4.19 -2.01
N GLN A 249 -6.81 3.19 -2.44
CA GLN A 249 -6.32 2.17 -1.49
C GLN A 249 -5.16 2.67 -0.65
N LEU A 250 -4.33 3.54 -1.22
CA LEU A 250 -3.36 4.36 -0.49
C LEU A 250 -3.77 5.83 -0.64
N GLY A 251 -4.42 6.39 0.36
CA GLY A 251 -4.77 7.81 0.45
C GLY A 251 -3.78 8.54 1.35
N ILE A 252 -2.63 8.94 0.81
CA ILE A 252 -1.51 9.45 1.60
C ILE A 252 -1.42 10.97 1.50
N ARG A 253 -1.50 11.65 2.63
CA ARG A 253 -1.46 13.11 2.71
C ARG A 253 -0.53 13.60 3.80
N GLY A 254 0.28 14.63 3.49
CA GLY A 254 1.14 15.28 4.47
C GLY A 254 2.24 14.40 5.06
N VAL A 255 2.88 13.59 4.22
CA VAL A 255 3.94 12.66 4.66
C VAL A 255 5.27 12.97 3.98
N ILE A 256 6.31 13.15 4.78
CA ILE A 256 7.69 13.28 4.31
C ILE A 256 8.47 11.99 4.56
N LYS A 257 9.18 11.55 3.54
CA LYS A 257 9.94 10.28 3.48
C LYS A 257 9.05 9.05 3.60
N GLY A 258 9.10 8.23 2.60
CA GLY A 258 8.37 6.97 2.62
C GLY A 258 8.78 6.04 1.50
N SER A 259 8.26 4.82 1.56
CA SER A 259 8.46 3.84 0.50
C SER A 259 7.26 2.92 0.31
N VAL A 260 7.08 2.48 -0.93
CA VAL A 260 6.15 1.39 -1.30
C VAL A 260 6.95 0.37 -2.08
N LYS A 261 7.08 -0.83 -1.53
CA LYS A 261 7.91 -1.88 -2.13
C LYS A 261 7.18 -3.20 -2.22
N ASN A 262 7.23 -3.79 -3.42
CA ASN A 262 6.61 -5.09 -3.68
C ASN A 262 5.13 -5.15 -3.23
N CYS A 263 4.39 -4.06 -3.47
CA CYS A 263 2.97 -3.96 -3.16
C CYS A 263 2.14 -4.10 -4.42
N VAL A 264 0.92 -4.60 -4.25
CA VAL A 264 -0.04 -4.79 -5.33
C VAL A 264 -1.34 -4.10 -4.96
N THR A 265 -1.85 -3.28 -5.88
CA THR A 265 -3.18 -2.66 -5.78
C THR A 265 -3.97 -3.03 -7.02
N HIS A 266 -5.09 -3.72 -6.87
CA HIS A 266 -5.91 -4.11 -8.01
C HIS A 266 -7.38 -4.33 -7.67
N ASP A 267 -8.24 -4.37 -8.72
CA ASP A 267 -9.71 -4.51 -8.62
C ASP A 267 -10.33 -3.40 -7.77
N ILE A 268 -10.03 -2.16 -8.16
CA ILE A 268 -10.44 -0.96 -7.44
C ILE A 268 -11.56 -0.25 -8.22
N GLY A 269 -12.53 0.33 -7.50
CA GLY A 269 -13.60 1.15 -8.06
C GLY A 269 -14.81 0.38 -8.57
N ARG A 270 -14.79 -0.94 -8.63
CA ARG A 270 -15.87 -1.74 -9.19
C ARG A 270 -17.18 -1.55 -8.44
N GLY A 271 -18.18 -1.03 -9.15
CA GLY A 271 -19.52 -0.79 -8.58
C GLY A 271 -19.61 0.40 -7.63
N PHE A 272 -18.55 1.16 -7.47
CA PHE A 272 -18.54 2.37 -6.65
C PHE A 272 -19.35 3.48 -7.31
N ARG A 273 -20.20 4.14 -6.52
CA ARG A 273 -20.98 5.30 -6.95
C ARG A 273 -20.53 6.51 -6.15
N SER A 274 -19.50 7.20 -6.62
CA SER A 274 -19.05 8.45 -6.03
C SER A 274 -18.77 9.46 -7.13
N PHE A 275 -19.02 10.72 -6.84
CA PHE A 275 -18.56 11.84 -7.67
C PHE A 275 -17.09 12.17 -7.45
N ASN A 276 -16.44 11.54 -6.48
CA ASN A 276 -15.02 11.72 -6.19
C ASN A 276 -14.20 10.66 -6.90
N GLY A 277 -12.96 10.99 -7.19
CA GLY A 277 -12.01 10.18 -7.88
C GLY A 277 -11.84 8.77 -7.33
N VAL A 278 -11.60 7.85 -8.24
CA VAL A 278 -11.18 6.48 -7.94
C VAL A 278 -9.78 6.31 -8.49
N ALA A 279 -8.83 6.00 -7.63
CA ALA A 279 -7.47 5.68 -8.04
C ALA A 279 -6.94 4.48 -7.24
N GLY A 280 -5.98 3.76 -7.80
CA GLY A 280 -5.26 2.73 -7.04
C GLY A 280 -4.51 3.33 -5.85
N ALA A 281 -3.87 4.49 -6.05
CA ALA A 281 -3.22 5.26 -5.01
C ALA A 281 -3.33 6.77 -5.30
N MET A 282 -3.45 7.57 -4.25
CA MET A 282 -3.45 9.02 -4.31
C MET A 282 -2.48 9.59 -3.26
N PHE A 283 -1.57 10.45 -3.70
CA PHE A 283 -0.60 11.14 -2.87
C PHE A 283 -0.78 12.65 -2.99
N PHE A 284 -0.91 13.31 -1.86
CA PHE A 284 -1.12 14.76 -1.80
C PHE A 284 -0.21 15.38 -0.73
N ARG A 285 0.53 16.44 -1.11
CA ARG A 285 1.49 17.09 -0.19
C ARG A 285 2.46 16.10 0.42
N CYS A 286 3.10 15.29 -0.42
CA CYS A 286 4.08 14.29 -0.01
C CYS A 286 5.47 14.64 -0.55
N LYS A 287 6.52 14.18 0.15
CA LYS A 287 7.89 14.48 -0.26
C LYS A 287 8.84 13.33 0.04
N ASP A 288 9.85 13.16 -0.84
CA ASP A 288 10.93 12.18 -0.68
C ASP A 288 10.42 10.73 -0.57
N TRP A 289 9.70 10.26 -1.59
CA TRP A 289 9.16 8.91 -1.65
C TRP A 289 9.82 8.04 -2.71
N ILE A 290 9.95 6.74 -2.42
CA ILE A 290 10.45 5.73 -3.34
C ILE A 290 9.40 4.62 -3.49
N PHE A 291 9.03 4.32 -4.74
CA PHE A 291 8.13 3.22 -5.10
C PHE A 291 8.94 2.22 -5.92
N GLU A 292 8.99 0.97 -5.50
CA GLU A 292 9.79 -0.05 -6.17
C GLU A 292 9.01 -1.34 -6.33
N ASP A 293 9.23 -2.01 -7.47
CA ASP A 293 8.77 -3.38 -7.74
C ASP A 293 7.26 -3.58 -7.44
N SER A 294 6.44 -2.57 -7.67
CA SER A 294 5.03 -2.54 -7.27
C SER A 294 4.09 -2.44 -8.47
N GLU A 295 2.83 -2.82 -8.26
CA GLU A 295 1.84 -2.97 -9.32
C GLU A 295 0.54 -2.28 -8.97
N TRP A 296 -0.02 -1.52 -9.92
CA TRP A 296 -1.33 -0.90 -9.84
C TRP A 296 -2.13 -1.25 -11.08
N GLY A 297 -3.20 -2.01 -10.94
CA GLY A 297 -3.96 -2.47 -12.09
C GLY A 297 -5.43 -2.73 -11.80
N PHE A 298 -6.20 -2.91 -12.87
CA PHE A 298 -7.64 -3.15 -12.82
C PHE A 298 -8.39 -2.09 -12.00
N VAL A 299 -8.15 -0.81 -12.35
CA VAL A 299 -8.84 0.31 -11.74
C VAL A 299 -10.02 0.71 -12.60
N ASP A 300 -11.21 0.57 -12.04
CA ASP A 300 -12.49 0.87 -12.66
C ASP A 300 -12.92 2.30 -12.32
N ILE A 301 -13.39 3.06 -13.28
CA ILE A 301 -13.87 4.43 -13.06
C ILE A 301 -15.06 4.52 -12.10
N GLY A 302 -15.74 3.39 -11.85
CA GLY A 302 -16.97 3.38 -11.07
C GLY A 302 -18.14 4.05 -11.81
N LEU A 303 -19.20 4.35 -11.06
CA LEU A 303 -20.40 5.03 -11.57
C LEU A 303 -20.44 6.46 -11.03
N GLY A 304 -20.05 7.44 -11.84
CA GLY A 304 -20.14 8.87 -11.51
C GLY A 304 -18.81 9.57 -11.23
N SER A 305 -17.69 8.85 -11.23
CA SER A 305 -16.34 9.43 -11.20
C SER A 305 -15.87 9.78 -12.61
N GLY A 306 -15.01 10.79 -12.72
CA GLY A 306 -14.29 11.14 -13.95
C GLY A 306 -12.89 10.53 -14.04
N ASP A 307 -12.44 9.90 -12.98
CA ASP A 307 -11.07 9.41 -12.78
C ASP A 307 -10.96 7.93 -13.17
N GLY A 308 -10.28 7.10 -12.44
CA GLY A 308 -10.09 5.67 -12.76
C GLY A 308 -8.65 5.36 -13.11
N GLU A 309 -7.75 6.19 -12.61
CA GLU A 309 -6.31 6.07 -12.80
C GLU A 309 -5.69 5.02 -11.88
N ALA A 310 -4.60 4.44 -12.33
CA ALA A 310 -3.82 3.55 -11.49
C ALA A 310 -3.16 4.30 -10.35
N PHE A 311 -2.62 5.50 -10.63
CA PHE A 311 -1.87 6.29 -9.67
C PHE A 311 -2.08 7.80 -9.88
N ASP A 312 -2.21 8.53 -8.76
CA ASP A 312 -2.45 9.97 -8.75
C ASP A 312 -1.48 10.70 -7.80
N PHE A 313 -0.76 11.68 -8.36
CA PHE A 313 -0.13 12.74 -7.60
C PHE A 313 -1.04 13.96 -7.61
N GLU A 314 -1.84 14.10 -6.56
CA GLU A 314 -2.92 15.11 -6.44
C GLU A 314 -2.41 16.54 -6.22
N GLY A 315 -1.12 16.75 -6.20
CA GLY A 315 -0.49 18.04 -6.09
C GLY A 315 0.45 18.18 -4.90
N ASN A 316 1.38 19.15 -5.04
CA ASN A 316 2.38 19.44 -4.02
C ASN A 316 3.20 18.21 -3.61
N CYS A 317 3.50 17.33 -4.56
CA CYS A 317 4.35 16.17 -4.35
C CYS A 317 5.76 16.46 -4.89
N ASP A 318 6.77 16.33 -4.04
CA ASP A 318 8.16 16.64 -4.37
C ASP A 318 9.06 15.40 -4.24
N ASN A 319 9.99 15.24 -5.20
CA ASN A 319 11.00 14.18 -5.17
C ASN A 319 10.39 12.79 -4.98
N MET A 320 9.52 12.41 -5.93
CA MET A 320 8.82 11.11 -5.95
C MET A 320 9.48 10.23 -7.02
N ILE A 321 10.08 9.12 -6.61
CA ILE A 321 10.84 8.23 -7.50
C ILE A 321 10.13 6.89 -7.61
N MET A 322 9.80 6.45 -8.82
CA MET A 322 9.21 5.15 -9.11
C MET A 322 10.14 4.30 -9.96
N ARG A 323 10.39 3.07 -9.54
CA ARG A 323 11.28 2.13 -10.24
C ARG A 323 10.64 0.77 -10.41
N ASN A 324 10.75 0.20 -11.59
CA ASN A 324 10.29 -1.15 -11.91
C ASN A 324 8.81 -1.37 -11.54
N CYS A 325 7.97 -0.35 -11.72
CA CYS A 325 6.55 -0.41 -11.40
C CYS A 325 5.71 -0.70 -12.66
N ASN A 326 4.58 -1.39 -12.45
CA ASN A 326 3.65 -1.74 -13.51
C ASN A 326 2.29 -1.07 -13.25
N PHE A 327 1.80 -0.31 -14.24
CA PHE A 327 0.49 0.37 -14.22
C PHE A 327 -0.31 -0.14 -15.40
N HIS A 328 -1.44 -0.80 -15.16
CA HIS A 328 -2.14 -1.47 -16.26
C HIS A 328 -3.66 -1.62 -16.03
N ASP A 329 -4.38 -1.88 -17.12
CA ASP A 329 -5.82 -2.17 -17.12
C ASP A 329 -6.64 -1.14 -16.31
N THR A 330 -6.52 0.15 -16.67
CA THR A 330 -7.23 1.26 -16.04
C THR A 330 -8.34 1.80 -16.95
N ASP A 331 -9.45 2.23 -16.40
CA ASP A 331 -10.52 2.91 -17.15
C ASP A 331 -10.19 4.38 -17.41
N GLY A 332 -9.39 4.99 -16.56
CA GLY A 332 -8.79 6.31 -16.74
C GLY A 332 -7.34 6.23 -17.22
N PRO A 333 -6.55 7.28 -17.04
CA PRO A 333 -5.12 7.26 -17.36
C PRO A 333 -4.38 6.26 -16.46
N GLY A 334 -3.25 5.77 -16.94
CA GLY A 334 -2.34 5.02 -16.08
C GLY A 334 -1.78 5.90 -14.95
N PHE A 335 -1.62 7.20 -15.25
CA PHE A 335 -1.01 8.17 -14.34
C PHE A 335 -1.69 9.53 -14.43
N LEU A 336 -2.06 10.09 -13.25
CA LEU A 336 -2.52 11.47 -13.13
C LEU A 336 -1.47 12.31 -12.39
N LEU A 337 -1.02 13.39 -13.02
CA LEU A 337 -0.20 14.44 -12.43
C LEU A 337 -1.10 15.65 -12.19
N CYS A 338 -1.82 15.64 -11.08
CA CYS A 338 -2.79 16.66 -10.75
C CYS A 338 -2.12 17.84 -10.02
N CYS A 339 -2.37 19.05 -10.48
CA CYS A 339 -2.05 20.27 -9.75
C CYS A 339 -2.92 21.38 -10.29
N TYR A 340 -3.76 21.93 -9.47
CA TYR A 340 -4.54 23.10 -9.85
C TYR A 340 -3.80 24.38 -9.46
N ALA A 341 -3.88 25.41 -10.31
CA ALA A 341 -3.26 26.72 -10.01
C ALA A 341 -3.68 27.30 -8.65
N SER A 342 -4.87 26.94 -8.18
CA SER A 342 -5.38 27.30 -6.85
C SER A 342 -4.62 26.61 -5.70
N ASP A 343 -3.87 25.55 -5.95
CA ASP A 343 -3.19 24.75 -4.92
C ASP A 343 -1.77 25.27 -4.61
N GLY A 344 -1.32 26.25 -5.41
CA GLY A 344 -0.15 27.08 -5.13
C GLY A 344 1.22 26.44 -5.35
N HIS A 345 1.31 25.12 -5.57
CA HIS A 345 2.61 24.45 -5.76
C HIS A 345 2.47 23.21 -6.66
N PRO A 346 3.20 23.16 -7.79
CA PRO A 346 3.18 22.00 -8.68
C PRO A 346 3.86 20.77 -8.07
N ASN A 347 3.66 19.61 -8.68
CA ASN A 347 4.49 18.44 -8.41
C ASN A 347 5.87 18.63 -9.03
N MET A 348 6.93 18.39 -8.27
CA MET A 348 8.32 18.64 -8.69
C MET A 348 9.21 17.42 -8.47
N GLY A 349 10.16 17.20 -9.40
CA GLY A 349 11.12 16.10 -9.25
C GLY A 349 10.48 14.71 -9.29
N ILE A 350 9.41 14.54 -10.07
CA ILE A 350 8.79 13.23 -10.30
C ILE A 350 9.67 12.44 -11.27
N VAL A 351 10.14 11.26 -10.88
CA VAL A 351 11.02 10.41 -11.69
C VAL A 351 10.43 9.01 -11.84
N MET A 352 10.28 8.58 -13.08
CA MET A 352 9.82 7.24 -13.44
C MET A 352 10.95 6.50 -14.16
N GLU A 353 11.42 5.40 -13.59
CA GLU A 353 12.54 4.61 -14.15
C GLU A 353 12.10 3.17 -14.42
N ASN A 354 12.30 2.71 -15.66
CA ASN A 354 12.00 1.33 -16.08
C ASN A 354 10.58 0.88 -15.69
N CYS A 355 9.59 1.76 -15.84
CA CYS A 355 8.19 1.46 -15.55
C CYS A 355 7.43 1.07 -16.82
N VAL A 356 6.37 0.29 -16.64
CA VAL A 356 5.42 -0.07 -17.70
C VAL A 356 4.10 0.62 -17.43
N ILE A 357 3.61 1.35 -18.41
CA ILE A 357 2.31 2.02 -18.38
C ILE A 357 1.45 1.45 -19.51
N ASN A 358 0.51 0.60 -19.15
CA ASN A 358 -0.42 -0.03 -20.06
C ASN A 358 -1.83 0.52 -19.81
N ALA A 359 -2.17 1.61 -20.45
CA ALA A 359 -3.46 2.29 -20.31
C ALA A 359 -4.61 1.57 -21.03
N LYS A 360 -4.56 0.24 -21.18
CA LYS A 360 -5.62 -0.53 -21.79
C LYS A 360 -6.84 -0.58 -20.90
N SER A 361 -7.85 0.16 -21.25
CA SER A 361 -9.17 0.03 -20.65
C SER A 361 -9.93 -1.16 -21.22
N LYS A 362 -10.59 -1.95 -20.37
CA LYS A 362 -11.59 -2.95 -20.79
C LYS A 362 -12.92 -2.31 -21.19
N ARG A 363 -13.13 -1.05 -20.82
CA ARG A 363 -14.29 -0.24 -21.18
C ARG A 363 -13.88 0.85 -22.15
N PRO A 364 -14.75 1.26 -23.09
CA PRO A 364 -14.45 2.42 -23.90
C PRO A 364 -14.29 3.62 -22.97
N LEU A 365 -13.10 4.22 -22.97
CA LEU A 365 -12.80 5.45 -22.27
C LEU A 365 -13.90 6.48 -22.53
N GLN A 366 -14.29 7.20 -21.50
CA GLN A 366 -15.11 8.40 -21.68
C GLN A 366 -14.42 9.32 -22.69
N PRO A 367 -15.16 10.00 -23.59
CA PRO A 367 -14.57 10.73 -24.70
C PRO A 367 -13.56 11.82 -24.30
N ARG A 368 -13.42 12.10 -23.03
CA ARG A 368 -12.56 13.18 -22.49
C ARG A 368 -11.13 12.77 -22.18
N VAL A 369 -10.83 11.47 -22.02
CA VAL A 369 -9.52 11.02 -21.54
C VAL A 369 -8.99 9.90 -22.43
N ARG A 370 -8.03 10.23 -23.31
CA ARG A 370 -7.39 9.28 -24.21
C ARG A 370 -5.87 9.38 -24.13
N ALA A 371 -5.32 9.26 -22.91
CA ALA A 371 -3.89 9.33 -22.73
C ALA A 371 -3.43 8.39 -21.61
N ALA A 372 -2.22 7.87 -21.75
CA ALA A 372 -1.58 7.09 -20.69
C ALA A 372 -1.27 7.95 -19.47
N ILE A 373 -1.01 9.24 -19.68
CA ILE A 373 -0.68 10.23 -18.65
C ILE A 373 -1.59 11.43 -18.84
N ILE A 374 -2.20 11.91 -17.76
CA ILE A 374 -2.81 13.22 -17.70
C ILE A 374 -1.96 14.12 -16.82
N ASN A 375 -1.60 15.29 -17.35
CA ASN A 375 -1.01 16.38 -16.59
C ASN A 375 -2.01 17.54 -16.58
N THR A 376 -2.44 17.97 -15.40
CA THR A 376 -3.45 19.03 -15.30
C THR A 376 -2.87 20.43 -15.50
N THR A 377 -1.55 20.59 -15.39
CA THR A 377 -0.87 21.86 -15.61
C THR A 377 0.48 21.67 -16.31
N ASP A 378 1.00 22.71 -16.96
CA ASP A 378 2.34 22.73 -17.54
C ASP A 378 3.46 22.94 -16.47
N TRP A 379 3.11 23.05 -15.21
CA TRP A 379 4.04 23.33 -14.11
C TRP A 379 4.62 22.09 -13.46
N THR A 380 3.98 20.95 -13.58
CA THR A 380 4.49 19.68 -13.06
C THR A 380 5.76 19.25 -13.79
N GLU A 381 6.81 18.96 -13.01
CA GLU A 381 8.07 18.46 -13.54
C GLU A 381 8.15 16.94 -13.39
N ALA A 382 8.21 16.23 -14.51
CA ALA A 382 8.31 14.77 -14.54
C ALA A 382 9.38 14.28 -15.53
N THR A 383 10.17 13.30 -15.12
CA THR A 383 11.16 12.62 -15.96
C THR A 383 10.81 11.14 -16.11
N TRP A 384 10.65 10.72 -17.35
CA TRP A 384 10.37 9.34 -17.73
C TRP A 384 11.63 8.76 -18.35
N ASN A 385 12.20 7.74 -17.70
CA ASN A 385 13.47 7.15 -18.11
C ASN A 385 13.31 5.65 -18.31
N LYS A 386 13.62 5.16 -19.53
CA LYS A 386 13.49 3.74 -19.92
C LYS A 386 12.08 3.16 -19.71
N CYS A 387 11.06 4.00 -19.74
CA CYS A 387 9.67 3.58 -19.56
C CYS A 387 9.08 3.04 -20.86
N ARG A 388 8.10 2.14 -20.74
CA ARG A 388 7.37 1.55 -21.86
C ARG A 388 5.91 1.89 -21.76
N PHE A 389 5.38 2.48 -22.81
CA PHE A 389 3.98 2.87 -22.93
C PHE A 389 3.28 1.93 -23.92
N TYR A 390 2.28 1.23 -23.44
CA TYR A 390 1.41 0.40 -24.26
C TYR A 390 0.08 1.10 -24.42
N LEU A 391 -0.26 1.48 -25.65
CA LEU A 391 -1.43 2.30 -25.95
C LEU A 391 -2.45 1.51 -26.78
N SER A 392 -3.72 1.79 -26.60
CA SER A 392 -4.77 1.35 -27.51
C SER A 392 -4.83 2.25 -28.74
N LYS A 393 -5.43 1.75 -29.83
CA LYS A 393 -5.57 2.54 -31.06
C LYS A 393 -6.30 3.86 -30.79
N GLY A 394 -5.65 4.97 -31.11
CA GLY A 394 -6.20 6.32 -30.97
C GLY A 394 -5.92 6.98 -29.60
N GLU A 395 -5.20 6.31 -28.69
CA GLU A 395 -4.73 6.91 -27.45
C GLU A 395 -3.43 7.67 -27.65
N GLY A 396 -3.24 8.73 -26.87
CA GLY A 396 -1.99 9.48 -26.78
C GLY A 396 -1.15 9.07 -25.57
N ILE A 397 0.09 9.52 -25.54
CA ILE A 397 0.98 9.29 -24.38
C ILE A 397 0.60 10.24 -23.25
N MET A 398 0.43 11.52 -23.56
CA MET A 398 0.13 12.55 -22.55
C MET A 398 -0.93 13.52 -23.06
N THR A 399 -1.83 13.90 -22.15
CA THR A 399 -2.74 15.03 -22.33
C THR A 399 -2.46 16.07 -21.26
N VAL A 400 -2.30 17.34 -21.65
CA VAL A 400 -2.23 18.48 -20.77
C VAL A 400 -3.60 19.16 -20.78
N MET A 401 -4.24 19.27 -19.62
CA MET A 401 -5.62 19.78 -19.54
C MET A 401 -5.68 21.30 -19.63
N ASP A 402 -4.72 22.02 -19.11
CA ASP A 402 -4.55 23.46 -19.31
C ASP A 402 -3.84 23.71 -20.64
N ARG A 403 -4.47 24.39 -21.53
CA ARG A 403 -4.23 24.63 -22.96
C ARG A 403 -2.78 24.89 -23.40
N GLU A 404 -1.83 24.88 -22.50
CA GLU A 404 -0.42 25.00 -22.78
C GLU A 404 0.23 23.62 -22.95
N LYS A 405 1.25 23.55 -23.78
CA LYS A 405 2.05 22.34 -23.99
C LYS A 405 2.87 22.06 -22.72
N ASP A 406 2.95 20.82 -22.31
CA ASP A 406 3.86 20.42 -21.23
C ASP A 406 5.30 20.76 -21.61
N LYS A 407 5.87 21.72 -20.88
CA LYS A 407 7.23 22.21 -21.11
C LYS A 407 8.26 21.62 -20.15
N ARG A 408 7.83 20.77 -19.20
CA ARG A 408 8.68 20.29 -18.11
C ARG A 408 8.83 18.78 -18.02
N SER A 409 8.02 18.02 -18.73
CA SER A 409 8.19 16.58 -18.86
C SER A 409 9.33 16.23 -19.81
N THR A 410 10.11 15.23 -19.44
CA THR A 410 11.23 14.71 -20.20
C THR A 410 11.08 13.20 -20.38
N PHE A 411 11.25 12.72 -21.61
CA PHE A 411 11.26 11.29 -21.93
C PHE A 411 12.65 10.92 -22.45
N LYS A 412 13.28 9.93 -21.82
CA LYS A 412 14.62 9.45 -22.19
C LYS A 412 14.61 7.94 -22.33
N ASP A 413 15.07 7.44 -23.46
CA ASP A 413 15.15 6.01 -23.74
C ASP A 413 13.80 5.27 -23.52
N CYS A 414 12.69 5.99 -23.73
CA CYS A 414 11.35 5.45 -23.59
C CYS A 414 10.88 4.85 -24.92
N PHE A 415 9.85 4.01 -24.83
CA PHE A 415 9.29 3.32 -25.99
C PHE A 415 7.76 3.32 -25.95
N VAL A 416 7.17 3.35 -27.15
CA VAL A 416 5.72 3.30 -27.34
C VAL A 416 5.35 2.15 -28.24
N LYS A 417 4.39 1.34 -27.82
CA LYS A 417 3.86 0.22 -28.59
C LYS A 417 2.34 0.27 -28.64
N ASN A 418 1.77 0.06 -29.82
CA ASN A 418 0.33 -0.12 -29.95
C ASN A 418 -0.06 -1.55 -29.56
N LEU A 419 -0.96 -1.71 -28.58
CA LEU A 419 -1.44 -3.01 -28.10
C LEU A 419 -2.28 -3.81 -29.12
N SER A 420 -2.71 -3.20 -30.20
CA SER A 420 -3.38 -3.92 -31.29
C SER A 420 -2.43 -4.78 -32.13
N ALA A 421 -1.12 -4.60 -31.97
CA ALA A 421 -0.12 -5.43 -32.62
C ALA A 421 0.07 -6.74 -31.83
N ALA A 422 -0.09 -7.89 -32.50
CA ALA A 422 0.27 -9.19 -31.93
C ALA A 422 1.76 -9.19 -31.56
N CYS A 423 2.16 -10.03 -30.58
CA CYS A 423 3.56 -10.25 -30.29
C CYS A 423 4.32 -10.57 -31.58
N SER A 424 5.32 -9.76 -31.90
CA SER A 424 6.02 -9.84 -33.20
C SER A 424 7.24 -10.77 -33.17
N SER A 425 7.76 -11.04 -31.97
CA SER A 425 8.88 -11.97 -31.75
C SER A 425 8.42 -13.40 -31.66
N PRO A 426 9.31 -14.37 -31.96
CA PRO A 426 9.08 -15.75 -31.63
C PRO A 426 8.92 -15.93 -30.12
N LYS A 427 8.03 -16.81 -29.70
CA LYS A 427 7.92 -17.19 -28.29
C LYS A 427 9.19 -17.93 -27.82
N HIS A 428 9.52 -17.76 -26.56
CA HIS A 428 10.60 -18.57 -25.96
C HIS A 428 10.22 -20.05 -25.98
N PRO A 429 11.12 -20.94 -26.44
CA PRO A 429 10.88 -22.37 -26.39
C PRO A 429 10.74 -22.82 -24.94
N ALA A 430 9.57 -23.24 -24.55
CA ALA A 430 9.29 -23.90 -23.28
C ALA A 430 7.99 -24.70 -23.43
N GLN A 431 7.92 -25.83 -22.75
CA GLN A 431 6.69 -26.59 -22.64
C GLN A 431 5.96 -26.17 -21.36
N MET A 432 4.69 -25.85 -21.49
CA MET A 432 3.83 -25.59 -20.34
C MET A 432 3.54 -26.91 -19.62
N THR A 433 3.81 -26.95 -18.34
CA THR A 433 3.50 -28.10 -17.46
C THR A 433 2.48 -27.67 -16.42
N GLU A 434 1.38 -28.40 -16.34
CA GLU A 434 0.39 -28.22 -15.28
C GLU A 434 0.86 -28.93 -14.00
N MET A 435 0.76 -28.26 -12.88
CA MET A 435 1.14 -28.73 -11.56
C MET A 435 -0.04 -28.57 -10.59
N ALA A 436 -0.01 -29.30 -9.49
CA ALA A 436 -0.97 -29.10 -8.39
C ALA A 436 -0.97 -27.65 -7.89
N ALA A 437 -2.05 -27.27 -7.21
CA ALA A 437 -2.20 -25.94 -6.63
C ALA A 437 -1.02 -25.61 -5.70
N ALA A 438 -0.41 -24.47 -5.91
CA ALA A 438 0.61 -23.93 -5.00
C ALA A 438 -0.04 -23.32 -3.75
N ALA A 439 0.75 -23.08 -2.71
CA ALA A 439 0.26 -22.43 -1.49
C ALA A 439 -0.45 -21.11 -1.81
N GLY A 440 -1.67 -20.93 -1.27
CA GLY A 440 -2.51 -19.75 -1.49
C GLY A 440 -3.22 -19.70 -2.85
N ALA A 441 -3.19 -20.78 -3.64
CA ALA A 441 -3.94 -20.93 -4.90
C ALA A 441 -5.11 -21.90 -4.70
N THR A 442 -6.22 -21.65 -5.40
CA THR A 442 -7.40 -22.54 -5.39
C THR A 442 -7.47 -23.44 -6.61
N GLY A 443 -6.63 -23.19 -7.62
CA GLY A 443 -6.54 -23.96 -8.85
C GLY A 443 -5.10 -24.35 -9.19
N PRO A 444 -4.90 -24.99 -10.36
CA PRO A 444 -3.60 -25.48 -10.78
C PRO A 444 -2.56 -24.36 -10.96
N THR A 445 -1.31 -24.77 -11.00
CA THR A 445 -0.18 -23.91 -11.36
C THR A 445 0.37 -24.38 -12.70
N PHE A 446 0.58 -23.44 -13.63
CA PHE A 446 1.19 -23.70 -14.94
C PHE A 446 2.62 -23.19 -14.94
N LEU A 447 3.56 -24.07 -15.20
CA LEU A 447 5.01 -23.79 -15.18
C LEU A 447 5.56 -23.73 -16.61
N LEU A 448 6.40 -22.74 -16.89
CA LEU A 448 7.32 -22.68 -18.03
C LEU A 448 8.74 -22.83 -17.50
N ASP A 449 9.46 -23.86 -17.92
CA ASP A 449 10.90 -24.01 -17.68
C ASP A 449 11.63 -23.80 -19.01
N PHE A 450 12.47 -22.76 -19.07
CA PHE A 450 13.19 -22.41 -20.30
C PHE A 450 14.50 -23.19 -20.46
N GLY A 451 14.94 -23.94 -19.43
CA GLY A 451 16.21 -24.64 -19.40
C GLY A 451 17.45 -23.74 -19.44
N ARG A 452 17.25 -22.44 -19.55
CA ARG A 452 18.27 -21.38 -19.58
C ARG A 452 17.67 -20.06 -19.14
N THR A 453 18.49 -19.12 -18.78
CA THR A 453 18.05 -17.74 -18.49
C THR A 453 17.65 -17.04 -19.79
N VAL A 454 16.47 -16.44 -19.82
CA VAL A 454 15.89 -15.68 -20.92
C VAL A 454 15.42 -14.31 -20.46
N SER A 455 15.31 -13.35 -21.36
CA SER A 455 14.67 -12.05 -21.11
C SER A 455 13.23 -12.10 -21.56
N ILE A 456 12.31 -11.61 -20.72
CA ILE A 456 10.88 -11.60 -20.98
C ILE A 456 10.31 -10.23 -20.65
N ASN A 457 9.39 -9.73 -21.49
CA ASN A 457 8.64 -8.49 -21.26
C ASN A 457 7.14 -8.63 -21.54
N GLU A 458 6.71 -9.73 -22.12
CA GLU A 458 5.30 -9.99 -22.42
C GLU A 458 4.98 -11.49 -22.22
N PHE A 459 3.76 -11.77 -21.74
CA PHE A 459 3.15 -13.09 -21.74
C PHE A 459 1.87 -13.08 -22.55
N LYS A 460 1.63 -14.14 -23.31
CA LYS A 460 0.37 -14.40 -23.97
C LYS A 460 -0.32 -15.58 -23.32
N LEU A 461 -1.53 -15.35 -22.87
CA LEU A 461 -2.39 -16.34 -22.23
C LEU A 461 -3.54 -16.70 -23.16
N LYS A 462 -3.94 -17.97 -23.16
CA LYS A 462 -5.15 -18.39 -23.83
C LYS A 462 -5.90 -19.38 -22.96
N GLU A 463 -7.15 -19.09 -22.69
CA GLU A 463 -8.03 -19.87 -21.86
C GLU A 463 -9.07 -20.63 -22.72
N ASP A 464 -9.35 -21.89 -22.35
CA ASP A 464 -10.44 -22.63 -22.94
C ASP A 464 -11.79 -21.96 -22.60
N PRO A 465 -12.76 -21.84 -23.54
CA PRO A 465 -14.06 -21.25 -23.24
C PRO A 465 -14.85 -21.93 -22.11
N ALA A 466 -14.58 -23.22 -21.85
CA ALA A 466 -15.18 -23.95 -20.74
C ALA A 466 -14.53 -23.64 -19.38
N SER A 467 -13.35 -23.04 -19.39
CA SER A 467 -12.63 -22.58 -18.18
C SER A 467 -13.23 -21.28 -17.63
N GLY A 468 -12.86 -20.93 -16.42
CA GLY A 468 -13.36 -19.72 -15.76
C GLY A 468 -12.35 -19.13 -14.80
N ILE A 469 -11.09 -19.00 -15.23
CA ILE A 469 -10.06 -18.34 -14.42
C ILE A 469 -10.51 -16.90 -14.15
N SER A 470 -10.74 -16.57 -12.89
CA SER A 470 -11.17 -15.22 -12.49
C SER A 470 -10.04 -14.39 -11.90
N ARG A 471 -9.05 -15.05 -11.28
CA ARG A 471 -7.84 -14.39 -10.75
C ARG A 471 -6.63 -15.30 -10.91
N TYR A 472 -5.50 -14.72 -11.28
CA TYR A 472 -4.23 -15.43 -11.43
C TYR A 472 -3.05 -14.51 -11.11
N ILE A 473 -1.92 -15.11 -10.77
CA ILE A 473 -0.65 -14.41 -10.57
C ILE A 473 0.39 -15.03 -11.50
N ILE A 474 1.08 -14.21 -12.25
CA ILE A 474 2.28 -14.61 -12.99
C ILE A 474 3.50 -14.25 -12.18
N GLU A 475 4.38 -15.22 -12.02
CA GLU A 475 5.64 -15.08 -11.29
C GLU A 475 6.80 -15.52 -12.15
N THR A 476 7.92 -14.85 -12.00
CA THR A 476 9.21 -15.23 -12.57
C THR A 476 10.15 -15.70 -11.48
N TRP A 477 11.07 -16.59 -11.81
CA TRP A 477 12.07 -17.10 -10.88
C TRP A 477 13.25 -16.14 -10.81
N ASP A 478 13.57 -15.63 -9.63
CA ASP A 478 14.80 -14.88 -9.39
C ASP A 478 15.94 -15.89 -9.15
N ASP A 479 16.74 -16.14 -10.20
CA ASP A 479 17.83 -17.13 -10.17
C ASP A 479 18.89 -16.77 -9.11
N LYS A 480 19.05 -15.49 -8.76
CA LYS A 480 20.04 -15.05 -7.77
C LYS A 480 19.58 -15.27 -6.34
N LYS A 481 18.29 -15.07 -6.08
CA LYS A 481 17.69 -15.18 -4.74
C LYS A 481 17.02 -16.53 -4.50
N SER A 482 16.94 -17.38 -5.54
CA SER A 482 16.25 -18.68 -5.51
C SER A 482 14.81 -18.55 -4.97
N GLN A 483 14.06 -17.58 -5.48
CA GLN A 483 12.68 -17.33 -5.06
C GLN A 483 11.80 -16.87 -6.22
N TRP A 484 10.50 -17.11 -6.10
CA TRP A 484 9.50 -16.59 -7.02
C TRP A 484 9.23 -15.12 -6.73
N LYS A 485 9.14 -14.30 -7.78
CA LYS A 485 8.77 -12.90 -7.74
C LYS A 485 7.53 -12.68 -8.59
N SER A 486 6.47 -12.08 -8.03
CA SER A 486 5.31 -11.66 -8.80
C SER A 486 5.70 -10.60 -9.82
N CYS A 487 5.16 -10.71 -11.03
CA CYS A 487 5.37 -9.72 -12.10
C CYS A 487 4.06 -9.27 -12.74
N PHE A 488 2.94 -9.98 -12.51
CA PHE A 488 1.63 -9.58 -12.99
C PHE A 488 0.51 -10.26 -12.18
N ASN A 489 -0.45 -9.46 -11.70
CA ASN A 489 -1.64 -9.95 -11.03
C ASN A 489 -2.85 -9.74 -11.95
N GLY A 490 -3.41 -10.81 -12.47
CA GLY A 490 -4.43 -10.79 -13.53
C GLY A 490 -5.84 -11.11 -13.04
N MET A 491 -6.81 -10.50 -13.72
CA MET A 491 -8.24 -10.72 -13.50
C MET A 491 -8.92 -11.17 -14.79
N GLY A 492 -9.28 -12.45 -14.84
CA GLY A 492 -9.94 -13.06 -15.99
C GLY A 492 -9.08 -13.01 -17.27
N ILE A 493 -8.93 -14.12 -17.95
CA ILE A 493 -8.23 -14.17 -19.23
C ILE A 493 -9.22 -13.85 -20.37
N GLY A 494 -10.41 -14.46 -20.34
CA GLY A 494 -11.49 -14.16 -21.28
C GLY A 494 -11.18 -14.54 -22.73
N GLY A 495 -10.57 -15.69 -22.92
CA GLY A 495 -10.16 -16.22 -24.22
C GLY A 495 -8.67 -16.02 -24.48
N GLU A 496 -8.24 -14.86 -24.97
CA GLU A 496 -6.84 -14.53 -25.20
C GLU A 496 -6.49 -13.20 -24.54
N PHE A 497 -5.34 -13.14 -23.87
CA PHE A 497 -4.87 -11.96 -23.17
C PHE A 497 -3.35 -11.81 -23.26
N VAL A 498 -2.87 -10.60 -23.55
CA VAL A 498 -1.43 -10.28 -23.53
C VAL A 498 -1.12 -9.41 -22.32
N CYS A 499 -0.22 -9.90 -21.48
CA CYS A 499 0.28 -9.20 -20.30
C CYS A 499 1.61 -8.54 -20.65
N ALA A 500 1.68 -7.22 -20.61
CA ALA A 500 2.96 -6.50 -20.64
C ALA A 500 3.49 -6.37 -19.21
N ILE A 501 4.77 -6.68 -19.02
CA ILE A 501 5.43 -6.63 -17.72
C ILE A 501 6.71 -5.79 -17.78
N VAL A 502 7.15 -5.32 -16.63
CA VAL A 502 8.52 -4.81 -16.48
C VAL A 502 9.48 -5.90 -16.92
N PRO A 503 10.46 -5.62 -17.82
CA PRO A 503 11.35 -6.63 -18.33
C PRO A 503 12.04 -7.45 -17.23
N GLN A 504 11.97 -8.76 -17.35
CA GLN A 504 12.54 -9.71 -16.40
C GLN A 504 13.59 -10.58 -17.10
N THR A 505 14.61 -11.00 -16.35
CA THR A 505 15.58 -12.02 -16.74
C THR A 505 15.40 -13.22 -15.80
N THR A 506 15.05 -14.39 -16.35
CA THR A 506 14.59 -15.54 -15.56
C THR A 506 14.84 -16.85 -16.29
N SER A 507 15.03 -17.94 -15.55
CA SER A 507 15.07 -19.30 -16.10
C SER A 507 13.70 -19.99 -16.11
N LYS A 508 12.72 -19.49 -15.32
CA LYS A 508 11.39 -20.09 -15.19
C LYS A 508 10.32 -19.03 -14.97
N ALA A 509 9.12 -19.30 -15.48
CA ALA A 509 7.93 -18.55 -15.14
C ALA A 509 6.79 -19.48 -14.73
N ARG A 510 5.86 -19.01 -13.90
CA ARG A 510 4.66 -19.77 -13.58
C ARG A 510 3.43 -18.86 -13.49
N LEU A 511 2.28 -19.44 -13.81
CA LEU A 511 0.97 -18.85 -13.57
C LEU A 511 0.27 -19.64 -12.49
N ARG A 512 -0.08 -19.00 -11.38
CA ARG A 512 -0.88 -19.60 -10.30
C ARG A 512 -2.32 -19.12 -10.41
N VAL A 513 -3.26 -20.05 -10.43
CA VAL A 513 -4.69 -19.72 -10.43
C VAL A 513 -5.15 -19.48 -9.01
N ILE A 514 -5.55 -18.25 -8.71
CA ILE A 514 -5.96 -17.81 -7.37
C ILE A 514 -7.44 -17.99 -7.13
N ALA A 515 -8.25 -17.80 -8.17
CA ALA A 515 -9.70 -18.03 -8.09
C ALA A 515 -10.29 -18.40 -9.45
N ASN A 516 -11.34 -19.20 -9.40
CA ASN A 516 -12.13 -19.66 -10.55
C ASN A 516 -13.60 -19.33 -10.37
N ARG A 517 -14.29 -19.05 -11.47
CA ARG A 517 -15.76 -18.92 -11.53
C ARG A 517 -16.46 -20.22 -11.95
N LYS A 518 -15.70 -21.17 -12.48
CA LYS A 518 -16.17 -22.48 -12.94
C LYS A 518 -15.30 -23.56 -12.33
N GLU A 519 -15.82 -24.78 -12.26
CA GLU A 519 -15.06 -25.92 -11.70
C GLU A 519 -13.84 -26.27 -12.53
N LYS A 520 -13.93 -26.13 -13.85
CA LYS A 520 -12.84 -26.47 -14.76
C LYS A 520 -11.89 -25.30 -14.95
N THR A 521 -10.61 -25.59 -14.84
CA THR A 521 -9.50 -24.67 -15.14
C THR A 521 -8.67 -25.26 -16.27
N VAL A 522 -8.69 -24.63 -17.45
CA VAL A 522 -7.91 -25.08 -18.60
C VAL A 522 -7.27 -23.87 -19.26
N LEU A 523 -5.96 -23.82 -19.19
CA LEU A 523 -5.15 -22.86 -19.91
C LEU A 523 -4.58 -23.55 -21.15
N THR A 524 -4.94 -23.08 -22.34
CA THR A 524 -4.48 -23.67 -23.61
C THR A 524 -3.19 -23.06 -24.14
N ALA A 525 -2.81 -21.87 -23.65
CA ALA A 525 -1.50 -21.29 -23.87
C ALA A 525 -1.05 -20.43 -22.69
N PHE A 526 0.21 -20.56 -22.36
CA PHE A 526 1.00 -19.66 -21.53
C PHE A 526 2.36 -19.52 -22.17
N ASP A 527 2.51 -18.48 -22.98
CA ASP A 527 3.70 -18.25 -23.80
C ASP A 527 4.42 -17.00 -23.33
N ALA A 528 5.76 -17.00 -23.35
CA ALA A 528 6.60 -15.89 -22.95
C ALA A 528 7.38 -15.31 -24.14
N TYR A 529 7.51 -13.99 -24.18
CA TYR A 529 8.12 -13.25 -25.27
C TYR A 529 9.10 -12.20 -24.76
N ASN A 530 10.13 -11.94 -25.57
CA ASN A 530 10.95 -10.73 -25.47
C ASN A 530 10.67 -9.87 -26.71
N ASP A 531 9.51 -9.25 -26.72
CA ASP A 531 9.05 -8.50 -27.86
C ASP A 531 9.78 -7.15 -27.98
N PRO A 532 10.05 -6.63 -29.19
CA PRO A 532 10.64 -5.32 -29.36
C PRO A 532 9.87 -4.25 -28.56
N PRO A 533 10.57 -3.30 -27.95
CA PRO A 533 9.92 -2.33 -27.06
C PRO A 533 8.95 -1.37 -27.76
N GLY A 534 8.92 -1.35 -29.08
CA GLY A 534 8.14 -0.42 -29.90
C GLY A 534 8.96 0.77 -30.43
N ASP A 535 8.28 1.85 -30.80
CA ASP A 535 8.92 3.03 -31.37
C ASP A 535 9.66 3.82 -30.28
N PRO A 536 10.90 4.28 -30.55
CA PRO A 536 11.64 5.10 -29.59
C PRO A 536 10.95 6.43 -29.30
N LEU A 537 10.93 6.81 -28.04
CA LEU A 537 10.41 8.08 -27.57
C LEU A 537 11.48 8.81 -26.74
N ASN A 538 12.04 9.87 -27.31
CA ASN A 538 12.99 10.75 -26.65
C ASN A 538 12.53 12.18 -26.82
N VAL A 539 12.15 12.83 -25.73
CA VAL A 539 11.75 14.24 -25.72
C VAL A 539 12.52 14.95 -24.60
N ALA A 540 13.31 15.92 -24.98
CA ALA A 540 14.01 16.77 -24.03
C ALA A 540 13.05 17.79 -23.40
N ARG A 541 13.40 18.28 -22.21
CA ARG A 541 12.65 19.34 -21.52
C ARG A 541 12.45 20.56 -22.44
N GLY A 542 11.23 21.04 -22.55
CA GLY A 542 10.86 22.14 -23.44
C GLY A 542 10.57 21.78 -24.88
N GLY A 543 10.71 20.51 -25.26
CA GLY A 543 10.28 19.99 -26.55
C GLY A 543 8.76 19.76 -26.62
N ASP A 544 8.24 19.57 -27.85
CA ASP A 544 6.85 19.14 -28.03
C ASP A 544 6.67 17.75 -27.46
N THR A 545 5.79 17.60 -26.45
CA THR A 545 5.41 16.28 -25.94
C THR A 545 4.60 15.56 -26.99
N PRO A 546 4.98 14.39 -27.47
CA PRO A 546 4.27 13.70 -28.53
C PRO A 546 2.90 13.25 -28.04
N ASN A 547 1.85 13.80 -28.62
CA ASN A 547 0.48 13.43 -28.31
C ASN A 547 -0.02 12.17 -29.05
N ARG A 548 0.80 11.57 -29.95
CA ARG A 548 0.46 10.34 -30.68
C ARG A 548 1.72 9.57 -31.07
N PRO A 549 1.70 8.23 -30.97
CA PRO A 549 2.65 7.42 -31.72
C PRO A 549 2.45 7.73 -33.23
N GLY A 550 3.53 7.81 -33.97
CA GLY A 550 3.61 8.28 -35.34
C GLY A 550 2.42 7.95 -36.22
N LYS A 551 2.15 8.85 -37.21
CA LYS A 551 1.05 8.74 -38.17
C LYS A 551 1.06 7.42 -38.92
#